data_5c6302431f2d07b616927f609adc3d1e
#
_entry.id   5c6302431f2d07b616927f609adc3d1e
#
_cell.length_a   1.000
_cell.length_b   1.000
_cell.length_c   1.000
_cell.angle_alpha   90.00
_cell.angle_beta   90.00
_cell.angle_gamma   90.00
#
_symmetry.space_group_name_H-M   'P 1'
#
loop_
_entity.id
_entity.type
_entity.pdbx_description
1 polymer ?
#
loop_
_entity_poly.entity_id
_entity_poly.type
_entity_poly.pdbx_seq_one_letter_code
_entity_poly.pdbx_strand_id
1 'polypeptide(L)'
;ADISLVNVGELEGRYAVERMFSDPSHELIYENISTIMFLNPEVAAVGLNETQARKKKIPYRMAVMNYRYINRAIAMGKTSGFFKILVTDDDDMKILGMRVMGNHASSTSQAIALMIALNAGIDKLAELIFPHPSVPEGIQECARMLMGKSIVKPEVFNLDLRCYRVDAEGRVEHMHQQGLQAA
;
A
#
# COMPACT_ATOMS: atom_id res chain seq x y z
N ALA A 1 -21.79 12.46 6.51
CA ALA A 1 -20.66 11.57 6.18
C ALA A 1 -20.02 11.03 7.44
N ASP A 2 -19.66 9.76 7.47
CA ASP A 2 -18.97 9.13 8.60
C ASP A 2 -17.47 9.47 8.63
N ILE A 3 -16.98 10.16 7.59
CA ILE A 3 -15.58 10.54 7.41
C ILE A 3 -15.45 12.06 7.42
N SER A 4 -14.97 12.61 8.53
CA SER A 4 -14.81 14.05 8.73
C SER A 4 -13.46 14.55 8.18
N LEU A 5 -13.30 14.53 6.85
CA LEU A 5 -12.12 15.04 6.14
C LEU A 5 -12.53 16.11 5.13
N VAL A 6 -11.71 17.15 5.00
CA VAL A 6 -11.97 18.29 4.09
C VAL A 6 -12.11 17.84 2.63
N ASN A 7 -11.20 16.99 2.16
CA ASN A 7 -11.22 16.45 0.80
C ASN A 7 -12.44 15.56 0.52
N VAL A 8 -12.95 14.86 1.53
CA VAL A 8 -14.20 14.07 1.42
C VAL A 8 -15.39 15.00 1.33
N GLY A 9 -15.49 16.03 2.20
CA GLY A 9 -16.56 17.00 2.16
C GLY A 9 -16.58 17.80 0.84
N GLU A 10 -15.42 18.13 0.26
CA GLU A 10 -15.33 18.76 -1.06
C GLU A 10 -15.86 17.82 -2.17
N LEU A 11 -15.47 16.54 -2.15
CA LEU A 11 -15.94 15.54 -3.12
C LEU A 11 -17.47 15.37 -3.03
N GLU A 12 -17.99 15.16 -1.80
CA GLU A 12 -19.43 15.01 -1.56
C GLU A 12 -20.22 16.26 -1.94
N GLY A 13 -19.70 17.45 -1.68
CA GLY A 13 -20.33 18.70 -2.05
C GLY A 13 -20.45 18.85 -3.58
N ARG A 14 -19.39 18.57 -4.31
CA ARG A 14 -19.42 18.56 -5.79
C ARG A 14 -20.41 17.54 -6.33
N TYR A 15 -20.38 16.32 -5.83
CA TYR A 15 -21.29 15.27 -6.23
C TYR A 15 -22.75 15.63 -5.94
N ALA A 16 -23.05 16.21 -4.79
CA ALA A 16 -24.39 16.65 -4.42
C ALA A 16 -24.93 17.73 -5.41
N VAL A 17 -24.09 18.70 -5.79
CA VAL A 17 -24.46 19.72 -6.78
C VAL A 17 -24.70 19.09 -8.15
N GLU A 18 -23.84 18.19 -8.61
CA GLU A 18 -24.04 17.48 -9.87
C GLU A 18 -25.40 16.74 -9.88
N ARG A 19 -25.73 16.03 -8.79
CA ARG A 19 -27.01 15.33 -8.64
C ARG A 19 -28.24 16.23 -8.68
N MET A 20 -28.12 17.49 -8.35
CA MET A 20 -29.24 18.46 -8.43
C MET A 20 -29.58 18.84 -9.87
N PHE A 21 -28.62 18.81 -10.78
CA PHE A 21 -28.76 19.36 -12.13
C PHE A 21 -28.58 18.32 -13.25
N SER A 22 -28.01 17.15 -12.94
CA SER A 22 -27.76 16.06 -13.89
C SER A 22 -27.62 14.74 -13.16
N ASP A 23 -27.65 13.63 -13.91
CA ASP A 23 -27.18 12.36 -13.37
C ASP A 23 -25.65 12.33 -13.43
N PRO A 24 -24.95 12.16 -12.28
CA PRO A 24 -23.50 12.07 -12.29
C PRO A 24 -23.04 10.84 -13.03
N SER A 25 -21.96 10.99 -13.79
CA SER A 25 -21.37 9.91 -14.60
C SER A 25 -20.60 8.87 -13.78
N HIS A 26 -20.51 9.06 -12.46
CA HIS A 26 -19.71 8.22 -11.57
C HIS A 26 -20.37 8.07 -10.20
N GLU A 27 -20.02 7.01 -9.49
CA GLU A 27 -20.40 6.80 -8.09
C GLU A 27 -19.35 7.37 -7.15
N LEU A 28 -19.76 7.71 -5.92
CA LEU A 28 -18.82 8.08 -4.86
C LEU A 28 -18.07 6.82 -4.37
N ILE A 29 -16.76 6.81 -4.54
CA ILE A 29 -15.88 5.74 -4.10
C ILE A 29 -15.10 6.21 -2.87
N TYR A 30 -15.20 5.48 -1.76
CA TYR A 30 -14.53 5.81 -0.49
C TYR A 30 -13.35 4.90 -0.17
N GLU A 31 -13.18 3.80 -0.90
CA GLU A 31 -12.14 2.80 -0.67
C GLU A 31 -10.72 3.34 -0.93
N ASN A 32 -10.59 4.38 -1.74
CA ASN A 32 -9.31 4.99 -2.12
C ASN A 32 -8.97 6.26 -1.33
N ILE A 33 -9.73 6.60 -0.29
CA ILE A 33 -9.46 7.78 0.53
C ILE A 33 -8.15 7.59 1.29
N SER A 34 -7.22 8.53 1.10
CA SER A 34 -6.01 8.63 1.90
C SER A 34 -6.27 9.43 3.18
N THR A 35 -5.85 8.87 4.31
CA THR A 35 -5.85 9.54 5.60
C THR A 35 -4.42 9.74 6.08
N ILE A 36 -4.12 10.92 6.63
CA ILE A 36 -2.77 11.30 7.03
C ILE A 36 -2.80 11.85 8.45
N MET A 37 -1.86 11.39 9.27
CA MET A 37 -1.52 12.00 10.55
C MET A 37 -0.14 12.66 10.42
N PHE A 38 -0.10 13.97 10.52
CA PHE A 38 1.13 14.78 10.43
C PHE A 38 1.91 14.76 11.76
N LEU A 39 2.29 13.55 12.15
CA LEU A 39 3.15 13.29 13.30
C LEU A 39 4.63 13.37 12.90
N ASN A 40 5.52 13.10 13.83
CA ASN A 40 6.95 12.93 13.56
C ASN A 40 7.43 11.56 14.10
N PRO A 41 7.58 10.55 13.22
CA PRO A 41 7.34 10.55 11.78
C PRO A 41 5.86 10.59 11.39
N GLU A 42 5.57 10.98 10.12
CA GLU A 42 4.23 10.96 9.55
C GLU A 42 3.66 9.55 9.46
N VAL A 43 2.32 9.46 9.51
CA VAL A 43 1.59 8.20 9.24
C VAL A 43 0.58 8.46 8.14
N ALA A 44 0.56 7.60 7.12
CA ALA A 44 -0.45 7.65 6.07
C ALA A 44 -1.09 6.27 5.87
N ALA A 45 -2.36 6.29 5.49
CA ALA A 45 -3.17 5.10 5.29
C ALA A 45 -4.09 5.27 4.08
N VAL A 46 -4.27 4.22 3.31
CA VAL A 46 -5.26 4.14 2.24
C VAL A 46 -5.77 2.71 2.10
N GLY A 47 -7.04 2.55 1.76
CA GLY A 47 -7.68 1.23 1.60
C GLY A 47 -7.77 0.41 2.89
N LEU A 48 -7.92 -0.90 2.76
CA LEU A 48 -8.10 -1.83 3.87
C LEU A 48 -6.83 -2.05 4.68
N ASN A 49 -6.99 -2.31 5.97
CA ASN A 49 -5.97 -2.91 6.83
C ASN A 49 -6.28 -4.39 7.09
N GLU A 50 -5.39 -5.09 7.80
CA GLU A 50 -5.53 -6.52 8.10
C GLU A 50 -6.81 -6.82 8.88
N THR A 51 -7.17 -5.98 9.86
CA THR A 51 -8.38 -6.16 10.65
C THR A 51 -9.63 -6.05 9.79
N GLN A 52 -9.66 -5.07 8.89
CA GLN A 52 -10.77 -4.89 7.95
C GLN A 52 -10.86 -6.03 6.92
N ALA A 53 -9.72 -6.47 6.37
CA ALA A 53 -9.67 -7.59 5.44
C ALA A 53 -10.17 -8.88 6.10
N ARG A 54 -9.70 -9.20 7.32
CA ARG A 54 -10.19 -10.34 8.11
C ARG A 54 -11.68 -10.26 8.42
N LYS A 55 -12.18 -9.08 8.84
CA LYS A 55 -13.62 -8.88 9.09
C LYS A 55 -14.46 -9.14 7.85
N LYS A 56 -13.95 -8.78 6.67
CA LYS A 56 -14.58 -9.04 5.37
C LYS A 56 -14.31 -10.46 4.84
N LYS A 57 -13.52 -11.29 5.53
CA LYS A 57 -13.08 -12.62 5.11
C LYS A 57 -12.40 -12.62 3.73
N ILE A 58 -11.65 -11.57 3.42
CA ILE A 58 -10.88 -11.45 2.19
C ILE A 58 -9.51 -12.09 2.42
N PRO A 59 -9.14 -13.16 1.70
CA PRO A 59 -7.78 -13.68 1.71
C PRO A 59 -6.82 -12.63 1.13
N TYR A 60 -5.64 -12.48 1.72
CA TYR A 60 -4.69 -11.48 1.27
C TYR A 60 -3.24 -11.91 1.44
N ARG A 61 -2.38 -11.35 0.62
CA ARG A 61 -0.93 -11.33 0.85
C ARG A 61 -0.51 -9.96 1.36
N MET A 62 0.55 -9.92 2.14
CA MET A 62 1.05 -8.69 2.74
C MET A 62 2.58 -8.67 2.70
N ALA A 63 3.13 -7.54 2.26
CA ALA A 63 4.56 -7.24 2.41
C ALA A 63 4.76 -6.11 3.43
N VAL A 64 5.80 -6.25 4.24
CA VAL A 64 6.28 -5.21 5.16
C VAL A 64 7.75 -4.97 4.89
N MET A 65 8.12 -3.70 4.66
CA MET A 65 9.49 -3.25 4.44
C MET A 65 9.85 -2.11 5.38
N ASN A 66 10.94 -2.25 6.10
CA ASN A 66 11.44 -1.22 7.00
C ASN A 66 12.19 -0.10 6.23
N TYR A 67 12.02 1.16 6.66
CA TYR A 67 12.68 2.34 6.06
C TYR A 67 14.21 2.26 6.06
N ARG A 68 14.82 1.47 6.93
CA ARG A 68 16.29 1.28 6.98
C ARG A 68 16.88 0.67 5.70
N TYR A 69 16.06 0.12 4.83
CA TYR A 69 16.47 -0.45 3.53
C TYR A 69 16.12 0.46 2.34
N ILE A 70 15.65 1.68 2.59
CA ILE A 70 15.33 2.66 1.56
C ILE A 70 16.49 3.64 1.44
N ASN A 71 17.15 3.66 0.29
CA ASN A 71 18.36 4.47 0.07
C ASN A 71 18.13 5.96 0.40
N ARG A 72 16.98 6.53 0.04
CA ARG A 72 16.67 7.92 0.38
C ARG A 72 16.51 8.15 1.87
N ALA A 73 15.87 7.21 2.59
CA ALA A 73 15.73 7.29 4.04
C ALA A 73 17.08 7.24 4.76
N ILE A 74 17.99 6.38 4.27
CA ILE A 74 19.38 6.28 4.75
C ILE A 74 20.12 7.60 4.52
N ALA A 75 20.06 8.14 3.29
CA ALA A 75 20.72 9.40 2.94
C ALA A 75 20.24 10.59 3.75
N MET A 76 18.97 10.59 4.18
CA MET A 76 18.40 11.62 5.05
C MET A 76 18.66 11.39 6.55
N GLY A 77 19.21 10.24 6.96
CA GLY A 77 19.29 9.84 8.36
C GLY A 77 17.90 9.61 9.01
N LYS A 78 16.87 9.30 8.22
CA LYS A 78 15.47 9.14 8.66
C LYS A 78 14.98 7.71 8.41
N THR A 79 15.58 6.75 9.08
CA THR A 79 15.37 5.31 8.86
C THR A 79 14.26 4.70 9.73
N SER A 80 13.63 5.50 10.61
CA SER A 80 12.49 5.04 11.41
C SER A 80 11.23 5.01 10.58
N GLY A 81 10.63 3.82 10.41
CA GLY A 81 9.39 3.68 9.68
C GLY A 81 9.28 2.36 8.92
N PHE A 82 8.16 2.18 8.24
CA PHE A 82 7.90 1.01 7.41
C PHE A 82 6.88 1.32 6.33
N PHE A 83 6.91 0.55 5.25
CA PHE A 83 5.79 0.33 4.33
C PHE A 83 5.14 -1.02 4.63
N LYS A 84 3.82 -1.06 4.56
CA LYS A 84 3.03 -2.28 4.61
C LYS A 84 1.94 -2.22 3.55
N ILE A 85 1.96 -3.16 2.59
CA ILE A 85 1.01 -3.23 1.48
C ILE A 85 0.25 -4.56 1.56
N LEU A 86 -1.06 -4.48 1.41
CA LEU A 86 -1.97 -5.63 1.30
C LEU A 86 -2.46 -5.75 -0.14
N VAL A 87 -2.47 -6.98 -0.66
CA VAL A 87 -3.02 -7.33 -1.97
C VAL A 87 -3.94 -8.53 -1.85
N THR A 88 -4.81 -8.77 -2.83
CA THR A 88 -5.62 -9.99 -2.90
C THR A 88 -4.72 -11.24 -3.00
N ASP A 89 -5.21 -12.38 -2.49
CA ASP A 89 -4.51 -13.67 -2.59
C ASP A 89 -4.95 -14.44 -3.82
N ASP A 90 -4.74 -13.84 -4.98
CA ASP A 90 -5.00 -14.38 -6.31
C ASP A 90 -3.83 -14.02 -7.25
N ASP A 91 -3.95 -14.38 -8.52
CA ASP A 91 -2.93 -14.12 -9.52
C ASP A 91 -2.87 -12.63 -9.94
N ASP A 92 -3.97 -11.92 -9.81
CA ASP A 92 -4.05 -10.48 -10.13
C ASP A 92 -3.35 -9.62 -9.06
N MET A 93 -3.26 -10.08 -7.81
CA MET A 93 -2.67 -9.38 -6.66
C MET A 93 -3.10 -7.90 -6.64
N LYS A 94 -4.41 -7.65 -6.67
CA LYS A 94 -4.98 -6.29 -6.64
C LYS A 94 -4.72 -5.63 -5.31
N ILE A 95 -4.39 -4.34 -5.33
CA ILE A 95 -4.07 -3.62 -4.11
C ILE A 95 -5.32 -3.42 -3.27
N LEU A 96 -5.31 -3.94 -2.05
CA LEU A 96 -6.36 -3.76 -1.03
C LEU A 96 -6.11 -2.54 -0.16
N GLY A 97 -4.86 -2.23 0.13
CA GLY A 97 -4.52 -1.06 0.93
C GLY A 97 -3.05 -0.97 1.32
N MET A 98 -2.69 0.19 1.89
CA MET A 98 -1.34 0.47 2.40
C MET A 98 -1.41 1.15 3.76
N ARG A 99 -0.43 0.87 4.59
CA ARG A 99 -0.07 1.64 5.79
C ARG A 99 1.40 1.98 5.71
N VAL A 100 1.72 3.23 5.95
CA VAL A 100 3.10 3.72 5.94
C VAL A 100 3.32 4.63 7.13
N MET A 101 4.45 4.45 7.79
CA MET A 101 4.96 5.37 8.80
C MET A 101 6.38 5.73 8.41
N GLY A 102 6.71 7.00 8.44
CA GLY A 102 8.06 7.46 8.09
C GLY A 102 8.07 8.88 7.55
N ASN A 103 9.28 9.38 7.29
CA ASN A 103 9.45 10.70 6.69
C ASN A 103 8.89 10.70 5.26
N HIS A 104 8.10 11.70 4.89
CA HIS A 104 7.38 11.80 3.61
C HIS A 104 6.32 10.71 3.37
N ALA A 105 5.78 10.07 4.42
CA ALA A 105 4.73 9.07 4.28
C ALA A 105 3.49 9.62 3.55
N SER A 106 3.12 10.87 3.82
CA SER A 106 1.97 11.55 3.20
C SER A 106 2.03 11.56 1.66
N SER A 107 3.21 11.83 1.10
CA SER A 107 3.40 11.92 -0.36
C SER A 107 3.42 10.57 -1.08
N THR A 108 3.45 9.46 -0.35
CA THR A 108 3.50 8.10 -0.93
C THR A 108 2.12 7.48 -1.14
N SER A 109 1.08 7.99 -0.45
CA SER A 109 -0.24 7.36 -0.45
C SER A 109 -1.00 7.53 -1.76
N GLN A 110 -0.73 8.58 -2.53
CA GLN A 110 -1.51 8.92 -3.74
C GLN A 110 -1.38 7.88 -4.85
N ALA A 111 -0.19 7.31 -5.06
CA ALA A 111 0.01 6.25 -6.04
C ALA A 111 -0.86 5.01 -5.73
N ILE A 112 -0.91 4.63 -4.46
CA ILE A 112 -1.73 3.50 -3.99
C ILE A 112 -3.22 3.81 -4.09
N ALA A 113 -3.65 5.04 -3.76
CA ALA A 113 -5.03 5.47 -3.92
C ALA A 113 -5.50 5.35 -5.38
N LEU A 114 -4.64 5.77 -6.33
CA LEU A 114 -4.92 5.65 -7.76
C LEU A 114 -5.01 4.17 -8.20
N MET A 115 -4.10 3.32 -7.73
CA MET A 115 -4.11 1.89 -8.06
C MET A 115 -5.38 1.20 -7.55
N ILE A 116 -5.85 1.54 -6.33
CA ILE A 116 -7.11 1.04 -5.78
C ILE A 116 -8.29 1.52 -6.64
N ALA A 117 -8.34 2.81 -7.00
CA ALA A 117 -9.39 3.37 -7.85
C ALA A 117 -9.45 2.70 -9.23
N LEU A 118 -8.32 2.32 -9.79
CA LEU A 118 -8.21 1.61 -11.06
C LEU A 118 -8.39 0.09 -10.95
N ASN A 119 -8.58 -0.44 -9.73
CA ASN A 119 -8.61 -1.89 -9.45
C ASN A 119 -7.42 -2.64 -10.07
N ALA A 120 -6.23 -2.05 -9.97
CA ALA A 120 -5.02 -2.51 -10.63
C ALA A 120 -4.20 -3.48 -9.77
N GLY A 121 -3.50 -4.40 -10.45
CA GLY A 121 -2.58 -5.35 -9.82
C GLY A 121 -1.24 -4.71 -9.44
N ILE A 122 -0.55 -5.35 -8.50
CA ILE A 122 0.73 -4.89 -7.94
C ILE A 122 1.89 -4.94 -8.96
N ASP A 123 1.76 -5.75 -10.02
CA ASP A 123 2.74 -5.89 -11.10
C ASP A 123 3.11 -4.54 -11.72
N LYS A 124 2.12 -3.65 -11.89
CA LYS A 124 2.34 -2.31 -12.45
C LYS A 124 3.35 -1.50 -11.62
N LEU A 125 3.28 -1.61 -10.28
CA LEU A 125 4.22 -0.92 -9.39
C LEU A 125 5.60 -1.57 -9.39
N ALA A 126 5.69 -2.90 -9.50
CA ALA A 126 6.96 -3.61 -9.54
C ALA A 126 7.82 -3.24 -10.76
N GLU A 127 7.18 -2.99 -11.91
CA GLU A 127 7.83 -2.70 -13.19
C GLU A 127 7.99 -1.20 -13.49
N LEU A 128 7.34 -0.32 -12.73
CA LEU A 128 7.41 1.12 -12.93
C LEU A 128 8.84 1.63 -12.67
N ILE A 129 9.29 2.64 -13.42
CA ILE A 129 10.56 3.31 -13.16
C ILE A 129 10.35 4.39 -12.10
N PHE A 130 10.87 4.13 -10.90
CA PHE A 130 10.85 5.11 -9.81
C PHE A 130 12.09 6.01 -9.85
N PRO A 131 11.97 7.29 -9.43
CA PRO A 131 13.15 8.13 -9.22
C PRO A 131 14.08 7.53 -8.16
N HIS A 132 15.38 7.56 -8.40
CA HIS A 132 16.39 7.04 -7.46
C HIS A 132 17.39 8.13 -7.03
N PRO A 133 17.69 8.30 -5.71
CA PRO A 133 17.03 7.63 -4.58
C PRO A 133 15.73 8.36 -4.16
N SER A 134 14.68 7.61 -3.90
CA SER A 134 13.40 8.16 -3.46
C SER A 134 12.77 7.32 -2.34
N VAL A 135 11.85 7.91 -1.55
CA VAL A 135 11.10 7.17 -0.52
C VAL A 135 10.06 6.22 -1.15
N PRO A 136 9.36 6.59 -2.25
CA PRO A 136 8.42 5.68 -2.91
C PRO A 136 9.01 4.37 -3.44
N GLU A 137 10.33 4.24 -3.59
CA GLU A 137 10.97 2.96 -3.95
C GLU A 137 10.65 1.84 -2.94
N GLY A 138 10.30 2.18 -1.70
CA GLY A 138 9.79 1.22 -0.72
C GLY A 138 8.47 0.56 -1.13
N ILE A 139 7.62 1.26 -1.87
CA ILE A 139 6.39 0.70 -2.46
C ILE A 139 6.76 -0.33 -3.54
N GLN A 140 7.68 0.04 -4.43
CA GLN A 140 8.13 -0.83 -5.50
C GLN A 140 8.75 -2.11 -4.94
N GLU A 141 9.56 -1.97 -3.90
CA GLU A 141 10.20 -3.14 -3.29
C GLU A 141 9.20 -4.04 -2.56
N CYS A 142 8.18 -3.48 -1.89
CA CYS A 142 7.07 -4.29 -1.37
C CYS A 142 6.36 -5.07 -2.50
N ALA A 143 6.15 -4.44 -3.67
CA ALA A 143 5.58 -5.12 -4.83
C ALA A 143 6.48 -6.26 -5.31
N ARG A 144 7.77 -6.03 -5.44
CA ARG A 144 8.76 -7.06 -5.81
C ARG A 144 8.82 -8.19 -4.80
N MET A 145 8.75 -7.89 -3.50
CA MET A 145 8.68 -8.90 -2.44
C MET A 145 7.46 -9.80 -2.61
N LEU A 146 6.27 -9.25 -2.86
CA LEU A 146 5.03 -10.02 -3.07
C LEU A 146 5.09 -10.90 -4.31
N MET A 147 5.83 -10.48 -5.34
CA MET A 147 6.03 -11.22 -6.58
C MET A 147 7.22 -12.19 -6.56
N GLY A 148 7.96 -12.29 -5.45
CA GLY A 148 9.19 -13.10 -5.37
C GLY A 148 10.37 -12.54 -6.20
N LYS A 149 10.35 -11.25 -6.53
CA LYS A 149 11.37 -10.55 -7.37
C LYS A 149 12.19 -9.53 -6.57
N SER A 150 12.21 -9.63 -5.23
CA SER A 150 12.95 -8.70 -4.37
C SER A 150 14.45 -8.68 -4.66
N ILE A 151 15.03 -7.48 -4.66
CA ILE A 151 16.48 -7.28 -4.80
C ILE A 151 17.20 -7.12 -3.45
N VAL A 152 16.46 -6.94 -2.35
CA VAL A 152 17.01 -6.73 -0.99
C VAL A 152 17.03 -7.99 -0.13
N LYS A 153 16.79 -9.16 -0.71
CA LYS A 153 16.90 -10.49 -0.07
C LYS A 153 16.13 -10.60 1.27
N PRO A 154 14.79 -10.62 1.25
CA PRO A 154 13.96 -10.71 2.46
C PRO A 154 14.27 -11.93 3.33
N GLU A 155 14.72 -13.03 2.76
CA GLU A 155 15.13 -14.25 3.47
C GLU A 155 16.32 -14.02 4.41
N VAL A 156 17.18 -13.06 4.09
CA VAL A 156 18.33 -12.67 4.94
C VAL A 156 17.91 -11.66 6.00
N PHE A 157 17.01 -10.73 5.66
CA PHE A 157 16.59 -9.62 6.51
C PHE A 157 15.14 -9.80 7.02
N ASN A 158 14.76 -11.02 7.38
CA ASN A 158 13.41 -11.46 7.68
C ASN A 158 12.71 -10.75 8.86
N LEU A 159 13.45 -10.06 9.73
CA LEU A 159 12.87 -9.25 10.81
C LEU A 159 12.29 -7.92 10.30
N ASP A 160 12.86 -7.39 9.23
CA ASP A 160 12.56 -6.05 8.68
C ASP A 160 11.84 -6.10 7.33
N LEU A 161 12.01 -7.22 6.60
CA LEU A 161 11.45 -7.48 5.28
C LEU A 161 10.62 -8.77 5.37
N ARG A 162 9.29 -8.63 5.42
CA ARG A 162 8.40 -9.75 5.73
C ARG A 162 7.29 -9.86 4.70
N CYS A 163 7.04 -11.08 4.23
CA CYS A 163 5.88 -11.40 3.41
C CYS A 163 5.03 -12.47 4.08
N TYR A 164 3.72 -12.26 4.06
CA TYR A 164 2.73 -13.14 4.65
C TYR A 164 1.61 -13.42 3.67
N ARG A 165 1.05 -14.61 3.76
CA ARG A 165 -0.23 -15.01 3.19
C ARG A 165 -1.21 -15.23 4.33
N VAL A 166 -2.42 -14.72 4.20
CA VAL A 166 -3.47 -14.86 5.22
C VAL A 166 -4.75 -15.32 4.53
N ASP A 167 -5.25 -16.49 4.93
CA ASP A 167 -6.47 -17.07 4.35
C ASP A 167 -7.76 -16.42 4.92
N ALA A 168 -8.91 -16.83 4.41
CA ALA A 168 -10.23 -16.34 4.82
C ALA A 168 -10.56 -16.62 6.30
N GLU A 169 -9.96 -17.65 6.89
CA GLU A 169 -10.09 -18.03 8.30
C GLU A 169 -9.11 -17.27 9.20
N GLY A 170 -8.19 -16.49 8.61
CA GLY A 170 -7.20 -15.67 9.32
C GLY A 170 -5.91 -16.45 9.70
N ARG A 171 -5.70 -17.65 9.15
CA ARG A 171 -4.44 -18.39 9.33
C ARG A 171 -3.32 -17.71 8.56
N VAL A 172 -2.18 -17.55 9.20
CA VAL A 172 -1.03 -16.78 8.68
C VAL A 172 0.07 -17.75 8.27
N GLU A 173 0.53 -17.62 7.04
CA GLU A 173 1.68 -18.32 6.49
C GLU A 173 2.78 -17.32 6.12
N HIS A 174 4.03 -17.59 6.52
CA HIS A 174 5.18 -16.84 6.04
C HIS A 174 5.50 -17.25 4.61
N MET A 175 5.51 -16.28 3.71
CA MET A 175 5.95 -16.49 2.34
C MET A 175 7.48 -16.43 2.30
N HIS A 176 8.12 -17.59 2.15
CA HIS A 176 9.54 -17.63 1.82
C HIS A 176 9.69 -17.35 0.33
N GLN A 177 10.53 -16.39 -0.04
CA GLN A 177 10.92 -16.25 -1.45
C GLN A 177 11.65 -17.53 -1.84
N GLN A 178 11.12 -18.25 -2.82
CA GLN A 178 11.87 -19.34 -3.44
C GLN A 178 13.13 -18.70 -4.01
N GLY A 179 14.30 -19.10 -3.46
CA GLY A 179 15.57 -18.58 -3.93
C GLY A 179 15.64 -18.69 -5.44
N LEU A 180 16.16 -17.64 -6.09
CA LEU A 180 16.62 -17.72 -7.46
C LEU A 180 17.52 -18.98 -7.53
N GLN A 181 16.99 -20.08 -8.01
CA GLN A 181 17.83 -21.19 -8.45
C GLN A 181 18.72 -20.59 -9.52
N ALA A 182 20.01 -20.52 -9.21
CA ALA A 182 21.03 -20.08 -10.13
C ALA A 182 20.88 -20.90 -11.43
N ALA A 183 20.53 -20.20 -12.50
CA ALA A 183 20.62 -20.73 -13.85
C ALA A 183 22.06 -20.61 -14.33
#